data_777a4202f4c203983ee064a00183c134
#
_entry.id   777a4202f4c203983ee064a00183c134
#
_cell.length_a   1.000
_cell.length_b   1.000
_cell.length_c   1.000
_cell.angle_alpha   90.00
_cell.angle_beta   90.00
_cell.angle_gamma   90.00
#
_symmetry.space_group_name_H-M   'P 1'
#
loop_
_entity.id
_entity.type
_entity.pdbx_description
1 polymer ?
#
loop_
_entity_poly.entity_id
_entity_poly.type
_entity_poly.pdbx_seq_one_letter_code
_entity_poly.pdbx_strand_id
1 'polypeptide(L)'
;MMYAFLRALMRTITRVYLAGLFEVVGVENVPLTGPLIICPNHSATLDPPMVPAFVPRSDTWSMAKSEYFRRPLVRFFFYAYHAFPVVRHSADRAALRRSFDLLKSGQALIMYPEGTRIESGVLAKPEPGAGFIAQKAACPVLPVGLTGTRECLPKGARWPRRTRVSITFGKPFLVQQKRADGTRVSHEDASDAIMVAIAELLPLEQRGLFSEVELHRKRLTGVTAPIADPPAGEGRA
;
A
#
# COMPACT_ATOMS: atom_id res chain seq x y z
N MET A 1 -20.88 -7.84 -4.78
CA MET A 1 -21.04 -7.75 -6.26
C MET A 1 -20.47 -6.46 -6.83
N MET A 2 -20.86 -5.26 -6.38
CA MET A 2 -20.38 -3.98 -6.94
C MET A 2 -18.86 -3.83 -6.89
N TYR A 3 -18.22 -4.12 -5.77
CA TYR A 3 -16.75 -4.05 -5.62
C TYR A 3 -16.02 -4.95 -6.64
N ALA A 4 -16.44 -6.20 -6.77
CA ALA A 4 -15.83 -7.12 -7.74
C ALA A 4 -16.00 -6.63 -9.18
N PHE A 5 -17.17 -6.10 -9.52
CA PHE A 5 -17.42 -5.49 -10.84
C PHE A 5 -16.50 -4.30 -11.10
N LEU A 6 -16.40 -3.35 -10.16
CA LEU A 6 -15.56 -2.16 -10.32
C LEU A 6 -14.07 -2.52 -10.45
N ARG A 7 -13.60 -3.51 -9.69
CA ARG A 7 -12.23 -4.02 -9.83
C ARG A 7 -11.99 -4.66 -11.19
N ALA A 8 -12.92 -5.51 -11.64
CA ALA A 8 -12.83 -6.15 -12.96
C ALA A 8 -12.82 -5.10 -14.08
N LEU A 9 -13.68 -4.10 -14.00
CA LEU A 9 -13.75 -2.98 -14.93
C LEU A 9 -12.42 -2.21 -14.96
N MET A 10 -11.87 -1.81 -13.80
CA MET A 10 -10.57 -1.12 -13.71
C MET A 10 -9.45 -1.98 -14.30
N ARG A 11 -9.42 -3.28 -13.99
CA ARG A 11 -8.43 -4.23 -14.52
C ARG A 11 -8.50 -4.32 -16.05
N THR A 12 -9.71 -4.44 -16.59
CA THR A 12 -9.92 -4.52 -18.05
C THR A 12 -9.51 -3.23 -18.72
N ILE A 13 -9.98 -2.07 -18.23
CA ILE A 13 -9.60 -0.76 -18.77
C ILE A 13 -8.07 -0.59 -18.76
N THR A 14 -7.42 -0.89 -17.65
CA THR A 14 -5.95 -0.75 -17.54
C THR A 14 -5.23 -1.66 -18.52
N ARG A 15 -5.61 -2.94 -18.62
CA ARG A 15 -4.96 -3.90 -19.53
C ARG A 15 -5.18 -3.58 -20.99
N VAL A 16 -6.39 -3.12 -21.35
CA VAL A 16 -6.70 -2.74 -22.74
C VAL A 16 -6.01 -1.43 -23.11
N TYR A 17 -6.16 -0.41 -22.26
CA TYR A 17 -5.59 0.92 -22.54
C TYR A 17 -4.05 0.92 -22.57
N LEU A 18 -3.42 0.19 -21.66
CA LEU A 18 -1.97 0.06 -21.53
C LEU A 18 -1.44 -1.27 -22.09
N ALA A 19 -2.11 -1.83 -23.10
CA ALA A 19 -1.69 -3.09 -23.71
C ALA A 19 -0.21 -3.03 -24.17
N GLY A 20 0.61 -3.98 -23.70
CA GLY A 20 2.06 -4.03 -23.93
C GLY A 20 2.89 -3.04 -23.09
N LEU A 21 2.26 -2.19 -22.26
CA LEU A 21 2.91 -1.18 -21.43
C LEU A 21 2.62 -1.36 -19.93
N PHE A 22 1.80 -2.33 -19.55
CA PHE A 22 1.42 -2.59 -18.18
C PHE A 22 1.95 -3.91 -17.69
N GLU A 23 2.60 -3.88 -16.53
CA GLU A 23 3.21 -5.04 -15.90
C GLU A 23 2.78 -5.16 -14.43
N VAL A 24 2.60 -6.41 -13.98
CA VAL A 24 2.37 -6.74 -12.57
C VAL A 24 3.34 -7.84 -12.18
N VAL A 25 4.15 -7.58 -11.16
CA VAL A 25 5.22 -8.47 -10.69
C VAL A 25 4.99 -8.84 -9.22
N GLY A 26 5.36 -10.05 -8.82
CA GLY A 26 5.33 -10.48 -7.42
C GLY A 26 3.93 -10.76 -6.86
N VAL A 27 2.94 -11.05 -7.71
CA VAL A 27 1.56 -11.37 -7.27
C VAL A 27 1.53 -12.56 -6.31
N GLU A 28 2.45 -13.51 -6.49
CA GLU A 28 2.66 -14.69 -5.64
C GLU A 28 3.06 -14.33 -4.20
N ASN A 29 3.61 -13.15 -3.97
CA ASN A 29 3.99 -12.65 -2.65
C ASN A 29 2.78 -12.20 -1.81
N VAL A 30 1.60 -12.06 -2.42
CA VAL A 30 0.42 -11.54 -1.73
C VAL A 30 -0.28 -12.64 -0.94
N PRO A 31 -0.33 -12.57 0.41
CA PRO A 31 -1.13 -13.48 1.21
C PRO A 31 -2.61 -13.42 0.82
N LEU A 32 -3.18 -14.55 0.42
CA LEU A 32 -4.56 -14.60 -0.09
C LEU A 32 -5.62 -14.51 1.01
N THR A 33 -5.24 -14.81 2.25
CA THR A 33 -6.13 -14.81 3.43
C THR A 33 -5.42 -14.22 4.65
N GLY A 34 -6.18 -13.94 5.70
CA GLY A 34 -5.65 -13.36 6.94
C GLY A 34 -5.42 -11.84 6.86
N PRO A 35 -5.11 -11.23 8.01
CA PRO A 35 -4.88 -9.79 8.09
C PRO A 35 -3.63 -9.41 7.28
N LEU A 36 -3.71 -8.29 6.57
CA LEU A 36 -2.62 -7.79 5.74
C LEU A 36 -2.68 -6.28 5.64
N ILE A 37 -1.55 -5.61 5.80
CA ILE A 37 -1.40 -4.19 5.49
C ILE A 37 -0.66 -4.09 4.17
N ILE A 38 -1.27 -3.46 3.17
CA ILE A 38 -0.69 -3.24 1.84
C ILE A 38 -0.24 -1.78 1.77
N CYS A 39 1.06 -1.57 1.59
CA CYS A 39 1.69 -0.25 1.62
C CYS A 39 2.30 0.12 0.26
N PRO A 40 1.57 0.80 -0.63
CA PRO A 40 2.13 1.35 -1.86
C PRO A 40 2.71 2.76 -1.66
N ASN A 41 3.65 3.18 -2.54
CA ASN A 41 3.96 4.59 -2.73
C ASN A 41 2.78 5.31 -3.42
N HIS A 42 2.72 6.66 -3.28
CA HIS A 42 1.58 7.43 -3.78
C HIS A 42 2.02 8.65 -4.59
N SER A 43 1.99 8.54 -5.91
CA SER A 43 2.40 9.61 -6.84
C SER A 43 1.27 10.11 -7.75
N ALA A 44 0.20 9.33 -7.93
CA ALA A 44 -0.86 9.64 -8.88
C ALA A 44 -2.28 9.43 -8.34
N THR A 45 -3.26 10.06 -8.98
CA THR A 45 -4.70 9.82 -8.72
C THR A 45 -5.13 8.41 -9.15
N LEU A 46 -4.37 7.79 -10.05
CA LEU A 46 -4.63 6.42 -10.52
C LEU A 46 -4.26 5.33 -9.49
N ASP A 47 -3.36 5.61 -8.54
CA ASP A 47 -2.87 4.60 -7.61
C ASP A 47 -3.99 3.95 -6.77
N PRO A 48 -4.91 4.72 -6.13
CA PRO A 48 -5.96 4.13 -5.29
C PRO A 48 -6.95 3.23 -6.02
N PRO A 49 -7.39 3.48 -7.25
CA PRO A 49 -8.21 2.52 -7.98
C PRO A 49 -7.41 1.36 -8.59
N MET A 50 -6.13 1.54 -8.90
CA MET A 50 -5.31 0.50 -9.52
C MET A 50 -4.88 -0.58 -8.53
N VAL A 51 -4.32 -0.20 -7.37
CA VAL A 51 -3.79 -1.19 -6.42
C VAL A 51 -4.82 -2.24 -6.04
N PRO A 52 -6.04 -1.91 -5.54
CA PRO A 52 -7.02 -2.93 -5.19
C PRO A 52 -7.50 -3.75 -6.39
N ALA A 53 -7.47 -3.19 -7.62
CA ALA A 53 -7.86 -3.92 -8.82
C ALA A 53 -6.91 -5.10 -9.12
N PHE A 54 -5.62 -4.97 -8.81
CA PHE A 54 -4.60 -5.98 -9.14
C PHE A 54 -4.16 -6.86 -7.97
N VAL A 55 -4.53 -6.52 -6.73
CA VAL A 55 -4.36 -7.41 -5.57
C VAL A 55 -5.23 -8.67 -5.78
N PRO A 56 -4.69 -9.91 -5.64
CA PRO A 56 -5.43 -11.15 -5.94
C PRO A 56 -6.44 -11.56 -4.85
N ARG A 57 -6.93 -10.62 -4.02
CA ARG A 57 -7.95 -10.87 -2.99
C ARG A 57 -9.03 -9.78 -3.03
N SER A 58 -10.26 -10.12 -2.60
CA SER A 58 -11.44 -9.26 -2.76
C SER A 58 -11.88 -8.55 -1.48
N ASP A 59 -11.20 -8.79 -0.38
CA ASP A 59 -11.49 -8.26 0.96
C ASP A 59 -10.58 -7.08 1.33
N THR A 60 -10.12 -6.32 0.34
CA THR A 60 -9.24 -5.17 0.53
C THR A 60 -10.05 -3.90 0.79
N TRP A 61 -9.59 -3.10 1.75
CA TRP A 61 -10.14 -1.80 2.10
C TRP A 61 -9.06 -0.73 2.02
N SER A 62 -9.44 0.49 1.63
CA SER A 62 -8.51 1.61 1.47
C SER A 62 -8.90 2.79 2.35
N MET A 63 -7.91 3.50 2.87
CA MET A 63 -8.12 4.81 3.49
C MET A 63 -8.21 5.88 2.41
N ALA A 64 -9.20 6.78 2.49
CA ALA A 64 -9.32 7.89 1.57
C ALA A 64 -9.65 9.19 2.32
N LYS A 65 -9.22 10.31 1.76
CA LYS A 65 -9.39 11.64 2.35
C LYS A 65 -10.87 11.93 2.64
N SER A 66 -11.20 12.34 3.87
CA SER A 66 -12.57 12.53 4.35
C SER A 66 -13.39 13.51 3.50
N GLU A 67 -12.73 14.47 2.86
CA GLU A 67 -13.42 15.48 2.01
C GLU A 67 -14.08 14.86 0.77
N TYR A 68 -13.60 13.72 0.28
CA TYR A 68 -14.25 13.03 -0.82
C TYR A 68 -15.63 12.46 -0.44
N PHE A 69 -15.87 12.23 0.85
CA PHE A 69 -17.13 11.69 1.35
C PHE A 69 -18.22 12.75 1.59
N ARG A 70 -17.92 14.05 1.40
CA ARG A 70 -18.90 15.13 1.55
C ARG A 70 -19.95 15.14 0.43
N ARG A 71 -19.58 14.72 -0.78
CA ARG A 71 -20.47 14.66 -1.94
C ARG A 71 -21.15 13.28 -2.02
N PRO A 72 -22.51 13.18 -2.01
CA PRO A 72 -23.20 11.91 -1.87
C PRO A 72 -22.87 10.90 -2.99
N LEU A 73 -22.78 11.34 -4.24
CA LEU A 73 -22.43 10.47 -5.37
C LEU A 73 -20.99 9.97 -5.26
N VAL A 74 -20.03 10.84 -4.94
CA VAL A 74 -18.63 10.47 -4.75
C VAL A 74 -18.49 9.51 -3.57
N ARG A 75 -19.16 9.80 -2.45
CA ARG A 75 -19.22 8.93 -1.26
C ARG A 75 -19.72 7.53 -1.62
N PHE A 76 -20.78 7.42 -2.43
CA PHE A 76 -21.29 6.12 -2.89
C PHE A 76 -20.20 5.31 -3.60
N PHE A 77 -19.47 5.91 -4.57
CA PHE A 77 -18.40 5.23 -5.29
C PHE A 77 -17.23 4.83 -4.38
N PHE A 78 -16.84 5.68 -3.43
CA PHE A 78 -15.78 5.35 -2.48
C PHE A 78 -16.16 4.14 -1.61
N TYR A 79 -17.37 4.12 -1.04
CA TYR A 79 -17.83 2.94 -0.28
C TYR A 79 -18.00 1.70 -1.16
N ALA A 80 -18.52 1.85 -2.38
CA ALA A 80 -18.63 0.74 -3.34
C ALA A 80 -17.26 0.17 -3.73
N TYR A 81 -16.20 0.99 -3.65
CA TYR A 81 -14.81 0.57 -3.88
C TYR A 81 -14.07 0.22 -2.58
N HIS A 82 -14.79 -0.07 -1.49
CA HIS A 82 -14.27 -0.41 -0.18
C HIS A 82 -13.28 0.63 0.37
N ALA A 83 -13.60 1.91 0.22
CA ALA A 83 -12.83 2.99 0.85
C ALA A 83 -13.61 3.57 2.04
N PHE A 84 -12.89 3.97 3.09
CA PHE A 84 -13.45 4.66 4.25
C PHE A 84 -12.70 5.97 4.52
N PRO A 85 -13.37 6.96 5.14
CA PRO A 85 -12.78 8.28 5.36
C PRO A 85 -11.68 8.26 6.41
N VAL A 86 -10.65 9.10 6.20
CA VAL A 86 -9.63 9.46 7.17
C VAL A 86 -9.36 10.96 7.14
N VAL A 87 -9.29 11.58 8.31
CA VAL A 87 -8.85 12.97 8.47
C VAL A 87 -7.32 12.95 8.57
N ARG A 88 -6.66 13.46 7.53
CA ARG A 88 -5.18 13.46 7.44
C ARG A 88 -4.55 14.41 8.45
N HIS A 89 -3.30 14.14 8.81
CA HIS A 89 -2.51 14.94 9.76
C HIS A 89 -3.20 15.13 11.12
N SER A 90 -3.98 14.15 11.53
CA SER A 90 -4.67 14.11 12.82
C SER A 90 -4.70 12.71 13.41
N ALA A 91 -4.87 12.60 14.72
CA ALA A 91 -5.12 11.34 15.39
C ALA A 91 -6.59 10.91 15.20
N ASP A 92 -6.97 10.54 13.96
CA ASP A 92 -8.34 10.11 13.63
C ASP A 92 -8.64 8.76 14.28
N ARG A 93 -9.24 8.81 15.48
CA ARG A 93 -9.59 7.61 16.27
C ARG A 93 -10.61 6.71 15.56
N ALA A 94 -11.50 7.28 14.74
CA ALA A 94 -12.51 6.51 14.01
C ALA A 94 -11.85 5.71 12.89
N ALA A 95 -10.96 6.34 12.11
CA ALA A 95 -10.18 5.66 11.08
C ALA A 95 -9.26 4.58 11.67
N LEU A 96 -8.58 4.86 12.80
CA LEU A 96 -7.76 3.87 13.49
C LEU A 96 -8.59 2.67 13.98
N ARG A 97 -9.73 2.91 14.65
CA ARG A 97 -10.62 1.84 15.08
C ARG A 97 -11.07 0.98 13.90
N ARG A 98 -11.53 1.61 12.81
CA ARG A 98 -11.95 0.90 11.60
C ARG A 98 -10.83 0.05 11.02
N SER A 99 -9.60 0.55 10.99
CA SER A 99 -8.42 -0.18 10.52
C SER A 99 -8.17 -1.44 11.34
N PHE A 100 -8.18 -1.32 12.66
CA PHE A 100 -8.00 -2.48 13.54
C PHE A 100 -9.14 -3.49 13.45
N ASP A 101 -10.40 -3.04 13.30
CA ASP A 101 -11.55 -3.92 13.15
C ASP A 101 -11.46 -4.74 11.84
N LEU A 102 -11.04 -4.11 10.74
CA LEU A 102 -10.79 -4.76 9.46
C LEU A 102 -9.68 -5.83 9.58
N LEU A 103 -8.54 -5.45 10.15
CA LEU A 103 -7.41 -6.36 10.33
C LEU A 103 -7.76 -7.52 11.28
N LYS A 104 -8.46 -7.27 12.39
CA LYS A 104 -8.93 -8.32 13.31
C LYS A 104 -9.90 -9.31 12.64
N SER A 105 -10.69 -8.84 11.66
CA SER A 105 -11.57 -9.71 10.87
C SER A 105 -10.87 -10.43 9.72
N GLY A 106 -9.54 -10.39 9.66
CA GLY A 106 -8.74 -11.08 8.65
C GLY A 106 -8.71 -10.39 7.27
N GLN A 107 -9.18 -9.15 7.17
CA GLN A 107 -9.23 -8.41 5.91
C GLN A 107 -7.93 -7.66 5.64
N ALA A 108 -7.74 -7.20 4.40
CA ALA A 108 -6.58 -6.43 4.00
C ALA A 108 -6.86 -4.92 4.00
N LEU A 109 -5.92 -4.17 4.55
CA LEU A 109 -5.95 -2.71 4.59
C LEU A 109 -4.89 -2.13 3.64
N ILE A 110 -5.31 -1.34 2.67
CA ILE A 110 -4.42 -0.56 1.81
C ILE A 110 -4.27 0.83 2.43
N MET A 111 -3.04 1.21 2.71
CA MET A 111 -2.72 2.54 3.22
C MET A 111 -1.42 3.05 2.59
N TYR A 112 -1.38 4.33 2.30
CA TYR A 112 -0.23 4.99 1.71
C TYR A 112 0.60 5.62 2.83
N PRO A 113 1.83 5.12 3.11
CA PRO A 113 2.63 5.59 4.25
C PRO A 113 2.95 7.08 4.21
N GLU A 114 3.04 7.67 3.02
CA GLU A 114 3.30 9.09 2.81
C GLU A 114 2.14 10.00 3.24
N GLY A 115 0.94 9.44 3.54
CA GLY A 115 -0.26 10.18 3.97
C GLY A 115 -0.87 11.08 2.90
N THR A 116 -0.14 11.41 1.86
CA THR A 116 -0.59 12.25 0.73
C THR A 116 0.09 11.84 -0.57
N ARG A 117 -0.41 12.35 -1.70
CA ARG A 117 0.29 12.18 -2.99
C ARG A 117 1.53 13.06 -3.04
N ILE A 118 2.64 12.47 -3.46
CA ILE A 118 3.90 13.18 -3.66
C ILE A 118 4.04 13.58 -5.13
N GLU A 119 3.81 14.85 -5.41
CA GLU A 119 3.76 15.37 -6.77
C GLU A 119 5.11 15.33 -7.51
N SER A 120 6.22 15.32 -6.77
CA SER A 120 7.56 15.13 -7.36
C SER A 120 7.75 13.74 -7.96
N GLY A 121 6.98 12.74 -7.48
CA GLY A 121 7.09 11.34 -7.91
C GLY A 121 8.24 10.58 -7.25
N VAL A 122 8.92 11.18 -6.27
CA VAL A 122 9.95 10.52 -5.46
C VAL A 122 9.45 10.27 -4.05
N LEU A 123 9.94 9.22 -3.39
CA LEU A 123 9.54 8.91 -2.02
C LEU A 123 9.86 10.06 -1.05
N ALA A 124 8.89 10.42 -0.24
CA ALA A 124 9.00 11.43 0.81
C ALA A 124 8.99 10.79 2.21
N LYS A 125 9.16 11.62 3.24
CA LYS A 125 9.07 11.17 4.63
C LYS A 125 7.68 10.61 4.91
N PRO A 126 7.57 9.39 5.51
CA PRO A 126 6.27 8.83 5.87
C PRO A 126 5.66 9.49 7.09
N GLU A 127 4.34 9.36 7.21
CA GLU A 127 3.62 9.62 8.44
C GLU A 127 3.81 8.44 9.41
N PRO A 128 3.92 8.67 10.73
CA PRO A 128 4.14 7.59 11.71
C PRO A 128 2.93 6.66 11.85
N GLY A 129 1.79 7.01 11.29
CA GLY A 129 0.56 6.22 11.34
C GLY A 129 0.67 4.82 10.74
N ALA A 130 1.47 4.66 9.67
CA ALA A 130 1.70 3.36 9.05
C ALA A 130 2.44 2.40 9.99
N GLY A 131 3.54 2.86 10.59
CA GLY A 131 4.30 2.11 11.58
C GLY A 131 3.47 1.79 12.83
N PHE A 132 2.70 2.76 13.33
CA PHE A 132 1.80 2.55 14.47
C PHE A 132 0.79 1.42 14.22
N ILE A 133 0.08 1.45 13.07
CA ILE A 133 -0.92 0.43 12.75
C ILE A 133 -0.24 -0.94 12.58
N ALA A 134 0.89 -1.00 11.87
CA ALA A 134 1.63 -2.24 11.64
C ALA A 134 2.08 -2.89 12.95
N GLN A 135 2.66 -2.11 13.86
CA GLN A 135 3.10 -2.60 15.17
C GLN A 135 1.93 -3.06 16.06
N LYS A 136 0.83 -2.30 16.08
CA LYS A 136 -0.33 -2.62 16.94
C LYS A 136 -1.14 -3.79 16.41
N ALA A 137 -1.28 -3.91 15.10
CA ALA A 137 -1.99 -5.02 14.48
C ALA A 137 -1.17 -6.32 14.49
N ALA A 138 0.16 -6.23 14.59
CA ALA A 138 1.10 -7.35 14.59
C ALA A 138 0.82 -8.32 13.41
N CYS A 139 0.47 -7.78 12.25
CA CYS A 139 0.15 -8.54 11.05
C CYS A 139 1.13 -8.20 9.91
N PRO A 140 1.20 -9.04 8.87
CA PRO A 140 2.06 -8.82 7.73
C PRO A 140 1.87 -7.46 7.06
N VAL A 141 2.98 -6.84 6.66
CA VAL A 141 3.03 -5.63 5.81
C VAL A 141 3.58 -6.04 4.45
N LEU A 142 2.85 -5.75 3.40
CA LEU A 142 3.22 -5.99 2.01
C LEU A 142 3.62 -4.66 1.36
N PRO A 143 4.89 -4.44 1.03
CA PRO A 143 5.31 -3.27 0.31
C PRO A 143 4.92 -3.38 -1.17
N VAL A 144 4.50 -2.28 -1.78
CA VAL A 144 4.12 -2.24 -3.21
C VAL A 144 4.80 -1.06 -3.88
N GLY A 145 5.52 -1.32 -4.95
CA GLY A 145 6.13 -0.30 -5.80
C GLY A 145 5.23 0.02 -7.00
N LEU A 146 4.88 1.30 -7.18
CA LEU A 146 4.14 1.79 -8.33
C LEU A 146 5.06 2.69 -9.17
N THR A 147 5.18 2.40 -10.47
CA THR A 147 5.94 3.24 -11.40
C THR A 147 5.06 3.65 -12.59
N GLY A 148 5.34 4.81 -13.19
CA GLY A 148 4.69 5.28 -14.41
C GLY A 148 3.24 5.77 -14.26
N THR A 149 2.62 5.63 -13.09
CA THR A 149 1.23 6.10 -12.87
C THR A 149 1.12 7.62 -12.94
N ARG A 150 2.15 8.34 -12.47
CA ARG A 150 2.26 9.80 -12.53
C ARG A 150 2.37 10.29 -13.97
N GLU A 151 3.21 9.65 -14.78
CA GLU A 151 3.40 9.96 -16.20
C GLU A 151 2.15 9.58 -17.01
N CYS A 152 1.45 8.52 -16.58
CA CYS A 152 0.19 8.09 -17.19
C CYS A 152 -0.92 9.13 -16.95
N LEU A 153 -1.09 9.61 -15.72
CA LEU A 153 -2.08 10.65 -15.39
C LEU A 153 -1.45 11.76 -14.54
N PRO A 154 -0.73 12.71 -15.16
CA PRO A 154 -0.17 13.86 -14.45
C PRO A 154 -1.24 14.70 -13.78
N LYS A 155 -0.87 15.43 -12.73
CA LYS A 155 -1.78 16.36 -12.05
C LYS A 155 -2.36 17.38 -13.04
N GLY A 156 -3.69 17.52 -13.06
CA GLY A 156 -4.40 18.44 -13.96
C GLY A 156 -4.65 17.89 -15.36
N ALA A 157 -4.10 16.73 -15.72
CA ALA A 157 -4.43 16.09 -16.98
C ALA A 157 -5.89 15.58 -16.97
N ARG A 158 -6.60 15.82 -18.09
CA ARG A 158 -8.00 15.36 -18.27
C ARG A 158 -8.07 13.91 -18.74
N TRP A 159 -7.03 13.44 -19.45
CA TRP A 159 -6.98 12.12 -20.06
C TRP A 159 -5.64 11.45 -19.73
N PRO A 160 -5.65 10.13 -19.46
CA PRO A 160 -4.42 9.39 -19.27
C PRO A 160 -3.60 9.34 -20.57
N ARG A 161 -2.28 9.21 -20.43
CA ARG A 161 -1.32 9.01 -21.51
C ARG A 161 -0.87 7.56 -21.51
N ARG A 162 -0.63 7.01 -22.69
CA ARG A 162 -0.02 5.68 -22.81
C ARG A 162 1.45 5.77 -22.49
N THR A 163 1.81 5.22 -21.33
CA THR A 163 3.19 5.12 -20.85
C THR A 163 3.37 3.78 -20.16
N ARG A 164 4.61 3.38 -19.93
CA ARG A 164 4.88 2.16 -19.17
C ARG A 164 4.47 2.36 -17.71
N VAL A 165 3.68 1.43 -17.20
CA VAL A 165 3.20 1.41 -15.80
C VAL A 165 3.48 0.04 -15.21
N SER A 166 4.01 -0.01 -13.99
CA SER A 166 4.17 -1.27 -13.27
C SER A 166 3.61 -1.22 -11.85
N ILE A 167 3.17 -2.39 -11.38
CA ILE A 167 2.83 -2.67 -9.99
C ILE A 167 3.72 -3.84 -9.54
N THR A 168 4.58 -3.61 -8.56
CA THR A 168 5.47 -4.65 -8.02
C THR A 168 5.10 -4.92 -6.57
N PHE A 169 4.67 -6.16 -6.27
CA PHE A 169 4.41 -6.62 -4.92
C PHE A 169 5.70 -7.22 -4.34
N GLY A 170 6.24 -6.61 -3.28
CA GLY A 170 7.41 -7.11 -2.58
C GLY A 170 7.09 -8.28 -1.64
N LYS A 171 8.11 -8.80 -0.96
CA LYS A 171 7.91 -9.83 0.05
C LYS A 171 7.28 -9.23 1.31
N PRO A 172 6.25 -9.87 1.87
CA PRO A 172 5.64 -9.39 3.11
C PRO A 172 6.57 -9.64 4.30
N PHE A 173 6.49 -8.76 5.30
CA PHE A 173 7.29 -8.82 6.52
C PHE A 173 6.48 -8.38 7.75
N LEU A 174 6.99 -8.66 8.94
CA LEU A 174 6.42 -8.18 10.21
C LEU A 174 7.23 -6.97 10.73
N VAL A 175 6.52 -5.98 11.24
CA VAL A 175 7.14 -4.86 11.96
C VAL A 175 7.23 -5.21 13.45
N GLN A 176 8.44 -5.12 14.00
CA GLN A 176 8.71 -5.47 15.38
C GLN A 176 8.34 -4.32 16.34
N GLN A 177 7.93 -4.66 17.56
CA GLN A 177 7.72 -3.67 18.63
C GLN A 177 9.02 -3.38 19.41
N LYS A 178 9.93 -4.35 19.42
CA LYS A 178 11.24 -4.26 20.10
C LYS A 178 12.32 -4.88 19.21
N ARG A 179 13.51 -4.34 19.27
CA ARG A 179 14.72 -4.96 18.69
C ARG A 179 15.21 -6.12 19.57
N ALA A 180 16.16 -6.88 19.06
CA ALA A 180 16.76 -8.00 19.78
C ALA A 180 17.43 -7.61 21.12
N ASP A 181 17.93 -6.38 21.22
CA ASP A 181 18.50 -5.80 22.44
C ASP A 181 17.46 -5.31 23.46
N GLY A 182 16.16 -5.49 23.18
CA GLY A 182 15.06 -5.07 24.03
C GLY A 182 14.63 -3.61 23.83
N THR A 183 15.34 -2.80 23.06
CA THR A 183 14.97 -1.41 22.79
C THR A 183 13.65 -1.35 22.01
N ARG A 184 12.80 -0.37 22.36
CA ARG A 184 11.55 -0.13 21.63
C ARG A 184 11.83 0.41 20.24
N VAL A 185 11.10 -0.12 19.25
CA VAL A 185 11.05 0.45 17.90
C VAL A 185 10.04 1.60 17.90
N SER A 186 10.49 2.79 17.49
CA SER A 186 9.59 3.94 17.35
C SER A 186 8.63 3.74 16.18
N HIS A 187 7.51 4.47 16.17
CA HIS A 187 6.56 4.42 15.05
C HIS A 187 7.16 5.03 13.77
N GLU A 188 8.07 5.98 13.94
CA GLU A 188 8.85 6.59 12.87
C GLU A 188 9.79 5.56 12.24
N ASP A 189 10.61 4.85 13.03
CA ASP A 189 11.48 3.78 12.51
C ASP A 189 10.67 2.67 11.83
N ALA A 190 9.52 2.33 12.37
CA ALA A 190 8.59 1.36 11.78
C ALA A 190 8.07 1.83 10.41
N SER A 191 7.69 3.12 10.29
CA SER A 191 7.24 3.70 9.02
C SER A 191 8.40 3.83 8.02
N ASP A 192 9.59 4.23 8.48
CA ASP A 192 10.80 4.29 7.64
C ASP A 192 11.16 2.91 7.09
N ALA A 193 11.04 1.84 7.90
CA ALA A 193 11.31 0.48 7.44
C ALA A 193 10.33 0.04 6.33
N ILE A 194 9.06 0.44 6.43
CA ILE A 194 8.08 0.22 5.36
C ILE A 194 8.50 0.96 4.09
N MET A 195 8.93 2.23 4.22
CA MET A 195 9.39 3.02 3.06
C MET A 195 10.66 2.48 2.42
N VAL A 196 11.60 1.95 3.21
CA VAL A 196 12.79 1.26 2.68
C VAL A 196 12.40 0.06 1.84
N ALA A 197 11.47 -0.76 2.34
CA ALA A 197 10.97 -1.92 1.59
C ALA A 197 10.24 -1.51 0.28
N ILE A 198 9.55 -0.36 0.27
CA ILE A 198 8.97 0.20 -0.96
C ILE A 198 10.08 0.71 -1.90
N ALA A 199 11.09 1.41 -1.36
CA ALA A 199 12.21 1.94 -2.15
C ALA A 199 12.97 0.85 -2.90
N GLU A 200 13.10 -0.35 -2.33
CA GLU A 200 13.73 -1.51 -2.97
C GLU A 200 13.01 -1.94 -4.25
N LEU A 201 11.71 -1.69 -4.35
CA LEU A 201 10.87 -2.03 -5.51
C LEU A 201 10.86 -0.93 -6.58
N LEU A 202 11.45 0.23 -6.32
CA LEU A 202 11.44 1.39 -7.19
C LEU A 202 12.80 1.63 -7.84
N PRO A 203 12.85 2.20 -9.05
CA PRO A 203 14.08 2.67 -9.66
C PRO A 203 14.72 3.79 -8.81
N LEU A 204 16.04 3.93 -8.92
CA LEU A 204 16.83 4.82 -8.06
C LEU A 204 16.32 6.27 -8.04
N GLU A 205 15.92 6.78 -9.20
CA GLU A 205 15.41 8.15 -9.38
C GLU A 205 14.09 8.42 -8.65
N GLN A 206 13.34 7.37 -8.26
CA GLN A 206 12.09 7.52 -7.51
C GLN A 206 12.25 7.29 -6.00
N ARG A 207 13.42 6.87 -5.51
CA ARG A 207 13.64 6.54 -4.10
C ARG A 207 13.73 7.76 -3.18
N GLY A 208 13.98 8.94 -3.70
CA GLY A 208 14.00 10.20 -2.93
C GLY A 208 14.84 10.12 -1.66
N LEU A 209 14.22 10.34 -0.50
CA LEU A 209 14.89 10.27 0.82
C LEU A 209 15.44 8.87 1.15
N PHE A 210 15.01 7.83 0.46
CA PHE A 210 15.39 6.43 0.67
C PHE A 210 16.30 5.90 -0.44
N SER A 211 17.03 6.78 -1.16
CA SER A 211 17.95 6.39 -2.23
C SER A 211 19.09 5.50 -1.73
N GLU A 212 19.60 5.76 -0.52
CA GLU A 212 20.65 4.96 0.12
C GLU A 212 20.03 3.82 0.95
N VAL A 213 19.38 2.87 0.28
CA VAL A 213 18.67 1.75 0.90
C VAL A 213 19.51 1.02 1.94
N GLU A 214 20.78 0.70 1.62
CA GLU A 214 21.68 -0.05 2.51
C GLU A 214 22.01 0.71 3.80
N LEU A 215 22.18 2.04 3.73
CA LEU A 215 22.38 2.88 4.90
C LEU A 215 21.17 2.87 5.82
N HIS A 216 19.97 3.04 5.23
CA HIS A 216 18.71 2.97 5.97
C HIS A 216 18.49 1.59 6.57
N ARG A 217 18.78 0.52 5.83
CA ARG A 217 18.65 -0.87 6.32
C ARG A 217 19.53 -1.13 7.54
N LYS A 218 20.78 -0.66 7.53
CA LYS A 218 21.67 -0.75 8.70
C LYS A 218 21.12 0.00 9.90
N ARG A 219 20.62 1.23 9.72
CA ARG A 219 19.99 2.03 10.79
C ARG A 219 18.76 1.34 11.38
N LEU A 220 17.99 0.65 10.55
CA LEU A 220 16.71 0.01 10.89
C LEU A 220 16.87 -1.49 11.21
N THR A 221 18.08 -1.96 11.48
CA THR A 221 18.33 -3.36 11.87
C THR A 221 17.44 -3.77 13.05
N GLY A 222 16.77 -4.92 12.93
CA GLY A 222 15.86 -5.45 13.95
C GLY A 222 14.48 -4.77 14.02
N VAL A 223 14.17 -3.84 13.12
CA VAL A 223 12.83 -3.22 13.02
C VAL A 223 11.84 -4.14 12.29
N THR A 224 12.31 -4.95 11.36
CA THR A 224 11.50 -5.89 10.60
C THR A 224 11.97 -7.33 10.79
N ALA A 225 11.03 -8.28 10.66
CA ALA A 225 11.34 -9.70 10.60
C ALA A 225 10.64 -10.35 9.39
N PRO A 226 11.27 -11.35 8.74
CA PRO A 226 10.60 -12.12 7.71
C PRO A 226 9.39 -12.84 8.30
N ILE A 227 8.39 -13.09 7.49
CA ILE A 227 7.32 -14.03 7.85
C ILE A 227 7.91 -15.43 7.69
N ALA A 228 7.73 -16.28 8.69
CA ALA A 228 8.06 -17.68 8.54
C ALA A 228 7.25 -18.24 7.35
N ASP A 229 7.93 -18.88 6.42
CA ASP A 229 7.25 -19.57 5.32
C ASP A 229 6.18 -20.49 5.91
N PRO A 230 4.97 -20.52 5.34
CA PRO A 230 3.99 -21.53 5.73
C PRO A 230 4.64 -22.89 5.59
N PRO A 231 4.40 -23.84 6.52
CA PRO A 231 4.99 -25.16 6.45
C PRO A 231 4.75 -25.73 5.04
N ALA A 232 5.83 -26.10 4.38
CA ALA A 232 5.79 -26.70 3.05
C ALA A 232 4.94 -27.97 3.11
N GLY A 233 3.80 -27.96 2.48
CA GLY A 233 3.04 -29.16 2.20
C GLY A 233 1.88 -29.46 3.13
N GLU A 234 0.70 -29.13 2.67
CA GLU A 234 -0.33 -30.18 2.53
C GLU A 234 -0.96 -29.96 1.17
N GLY A 235 -0.58 -30.83 0.26
CA GLY A 235 -1.01 -30.83 -1.11
C GLY A 235 -2.55 -30.89 -1.17
N ARG A 236 -3.12 -30.02 -1.97
CA ARG A 236 -4.50 -30.18 -2.43
C ARG A 236 -4.57 -31.45 -3.27
N ALA A 237 -5.16 -32.49 -2.68
CA ALA A 237 -5.78 -33.56 -3.42
C ALA A 237 -7.08 -33.05 -4.05
#